data_41389f190699cd81aca5aadbd740c7b3
#
_entry.id   41389f190699cd81aca5aadbd740c7b3
#
_cell.length_a   1.000
_cell.length_b   1.000
_cell.length_c   1.000
_cell.angle_alpha   90.00
_cell.angle_beta   90.00
_cell.angle_gamma   90.00
#
_symmetry.space_group_name_H-M   'P 1'
#
loop_
_entity.id
_entity.type
_entity.pdbx_description
1 polymer ?
#
loop_
_entity_poly.entity_id
_entity_poly.type
_entity_poly.pdbx_seq_one_letter_code
_entity_poly.pdbx_strand_id
1 'polypeptide(L)'
;MTQEEFERLIEGATESQKLEFKAPCEWNVERFAKDILALSNVRDGGYIIIGISQTEKGFDMKGVSEEQKKTFNVEIMKDQMSEFADPFVDFEVKFPKDKKGNEYVLIIVKEFRDIPVICKKDSKETKKGVIYYRNVHRRPESAPIANSYDMKQLIELAAIKMMRRWRELGLMVPQIDEEKFDQELGEIEKEEIIKKITSRGYWKIVFRPLTYKIRLERLLECKEIVERNEVTLREWYYPSQEKLLPGNNFYQGMDDWEGHIDFWRMYQSGQFIHYRALSADWTEENSLISPEYKIPSMELIDVLDTIYFITEVFEFLSRLTKIGLYKEGVDVTIELKNIKDRKLYFKYFTPFSRPYKTADTQIVFKQTFQEKHILEKPSELALKVILHIFDRFGWSASEDVIREHQKKLLERRL
;
A
#
# COMPACT_ATOMS: atom_id res chain seq x y z
N MET A 1 -9.69 -6.62 17.40
CA MET A 1 -9.59 -5.90 18.69
C MET A 1 -9.40 -6.94 19.77
N THR A 2 -8.28 -6.88 20.47
CA THR A 2 -7.97 -7.74 21.62
C THR A 2 -8.70 -7.20 22.87
N GLN A 3 -8.72 -7.99 23.97
CA GLN A 3 -9.29 -7.53 25.24
C GLN A 3 -8.55 -6.28 25.76
N GLU A 4 -7.22 -6.26 25.65
CA GLU A 4 -6.41 -5.12 26.08
C GLU A 4 -6.69 -3.84 25.25
N GLU A 5 -6.92 -3.98 23.94
CA GLU A 5 -7.30 -2.85 23.09
C GLU A 5 -8.68 -2.30 23.47
N PHE A 6 -9.62 -3.17 23.79
CA PHE A 6 -10.96 -2.75 24.25
C PHE A 6 -10.89 -2.04 25.60
N GLU A 7 -10.11 -2.56 26.55
CA GLU A 7 -9.94 -1.91 27.85
C GLU A 7 -9.33 -0.52 27.74
N ARG A 8 -8.29 -0.35 26.90
CA ARG A 8 -7.73 0.97 26.60
C ARG A 8 -8.75 1.93 25.98
N LEU A 9 -9.68 1.39 25.20
CA LEU A 9 -10.73 2.19 24.57
C LEU A 9 -11.75 2.72 25.60
N ILE A 10 -12.04 1.95 26.65
CA ILE A 10 -13.05 2.32 27.69
C ILE A 10 -12.43 2.94 28.94
N GLU A 11 -11.14 2.68 29.24
CA GLU A 11 -10.47 3.15 30.45
C GLU A 11 -10.16 4.65 30.37
N GLY A 12 -10.91 5.46 31.13
CA GLY A 12 -10.80 6.93 31.15
C GLY A 12 -11.31 7.60 29.86
N ALA A 13 -11.98 6.86 29.00
CA ALA A 13 -12.51 7.39 27.76
C ALA A 13 -13.72 8.32 28.02
N THR A 14 -13.73 9.40 27.25
CA THR A 14 -14.90 10.27 27.09
C THR A 14 -15.43 10.11 25.65
N GLU A 15 -16.70 10.43 25.45
CA GLU A 15 -17.24 10.51 24.10
C GLU A 15 -16.39 11.43 23.22
N SER A 16 -16.12 11.00 22.02
CA SER A 16 -15.32 11.73 21.06
C SER A 16 -15.97 11.69 19.67
N GLN A 17 -15.36 12.34 18.70
CA GLN A 17 -15.85 12.27 17.32
C GLN A 17 -15.99 10.83 16.82
N LYS A 18 -15.13 9.91 17.29
CA LYS A 18 -15.08 8.51 16.86
C LYS A 18 -15.64 7.51 17.87
N LEU A 19 -16.10 7.96 19.04
CA LEU A 19 -16.54 7.08 20.11
C LEU A 19 -17.86 7.58 20.71
N GLU A 20 -18.86 6.70 20.68
CA GLU A 20 -20.19 6.89 21.25
C GLU A 20 -20.46 5.85 22.32
N PHE A 21 -21.01 6.25 23.46
CA PHE A 21 -21.47 5.34 24.50
C PHE A 21 -23.00 5.28 24.55
N LYS A 22 -23.54 4.09 24.76
CA LYS A 22 -24.97 3.85 24.95
C LYS A 22 -25.19 3.03 26.21
N ALA A 23 -26.19 3.41 26.97
CA ALA A 23 -26.68 2.60 28.08
C ALA A 23 -27.10 1.21 27.61
N PRO A 24 -27.08 0.19 28.49
CA PRO A 24 -27.58 -1.14 28.17
C PRO A 24 -28.96 -1.08 27.52
N CYS A 25 -29.09 -1.65 26.32
CA CYS A 25 -30.36 -1.65 25.57
C CYS A 25 -30.36 -2.78 24.52
N GLU A 26 -31.56 -3.05 24.00
CA GLU A 26 -31.73 -3.91 22.82
C GLU A 26 -31.47 -3.12 21.56
N TRP A 27 -31.20 -3.87 20.45
CA TRP A 27 -31.08 -3.29 19.14
C TRP A 27 -32.42 -2.68 18.68
N ASN A 28 -32.34 -1.46 18.20
CA ASN A 28 -33.45 -0.79 17.53
C ASN A 28 -32.87 0.13 16.46
N VAL A 29 -33.14 -0.16 15.19
CA VAL A 29 -32.55 0.56 14.07
C VAL A 29 -32.80 2.08 14.12
N GLU A 30 -34.00 2.53 14.48
CA GLU A 30 -34.34 3.98 14.56
C GLU A 30 -33.46 4.72 15.58
N ARG A 31 -33.12 4.05 16.68
CA ARG A 31 -32.26 4.61 17.74
C ARG A 31 -30.80 4.71 17.33
N PHE A 32 -30.30 3.77 16.50
CA PHE A 32 -28.89 3.68 16.14
C PHE A 32 -28.57 4.27 14.77
N ALA A 33 -29.55 4.39 13.88
CA ALA A 33 -29.35 4.83 12.50
C ALA A 33 -28.61 6.16 12.40
N LYS A 34 -29.00 7.16 13.19
CA LYS A 34 -28.37 8.48 13.22
C LYS A 34 -26.87 8.41 13.54
N ASP A 35 -26.49 7.63 14.55
CA ASP A 35 -25.10 7.50 15.00
C ASP A 35 -24.26 6.71 14.00
N ILE A 36 -24.81 5.62 13.46
CA ILE A 36 -24.13 4.82 12.43
C ILE A 36 -23.91 5.65 11.16
N LEU A 37 -24.90 6.40 10.69
CA LEU A 37 -24.78 7.31 9.56
C LEU A 37 -23.73 8.40 9.81
N ALA A 38 -23.74 9.01 11.00
CA ALA A 38 -22.81 10.05 11.36
C ALA A 38 -21.36 9.55 11.44
N LEU A 39 -21.13 8.38 12.05
CA LEU A 39 -19.81 7.77 12.17
C LEU A 39 -19.26 7.30 10.82
N SER A 40 -20.12 6.83 9.90
CA SER A 40 -19.70 6.45 8.57
C SER A 40 -19.17 7.63 7.74
N ASN A 41 -19.54 8.85 8.09
CA ASN A 41 -19.12 10.09 7.43
C ASN A 41 -17.88 10.74 8.09
N VAL A 42 -17.31 10.11 9.13
CA VAL A 42 -16.09 10.57 9.81
C VAL A 42 -14.88 9.79 9.28
N ARG A 43 -13.73 10.45 9.18
CA ARG A 43 -12.46 9.81 8.79
C ARG A 43 -12.12 8.63 9.71
N ASP A 44 -11.83 7.48 9.13
CA ASP A 44 -11.56 6.18 9.77
C ASP A 44 -12.78 5.56 10.48
N GLY A 45 -13.97 6.15 10.33
CA GLY A 45 -15.19 5.67 10.98
C GLY A 45 -15.20 5.88 12.50
N GLY A 46 -15.79 4.94 13.24
CA GLY A 46 -15.82 5.02 14.71
C GLY A 46 -16.49 3.84 15.37
N TYR A 47 -16.71 4.00 16.67
CA TYR A 47 -17.18 2.95 17.57
C TYR A 47 -18.43 3.38 18.31
N ILE A 48 -19.40 2.46 18.46
CA ILE A 48 -20.52 2.60 19.39
C ILE A 48 -20.39 1.47 20.40
N ILE A 49 -20.29 1.80 21.67
CA ILE A 49 -20.20 0.84 22.78
C ILE A 49 -21.49 0.87 23.58
N ILE A 50 -22.20 -0.25 23.61
CA ILE A 50 -23.43 -0.44 24.36
C ILE A 50 -23.11 -1.19 25.65
N GLY A 51 -23.63 -0.73 26.77
CA GLY A 51 -23.37 -1.25 28.10
C GLY A 51 -22.71 -0.23 29.04
N ILE A 52 -22.54 1.02 28.59
CA ILE A 52 -21.95 2.12 29.37
C ILE A 52 -22.99 3.24 29.50
N SER A 53 -23.35 3.59 30.71
CA SER A 53 -24.30 4.65 31.01
C SER A 53 -23.58 5.89 31.52
N GLN A 54 -23.92 7.08 31.00
CA GLN A 54 -23.44 8.33 31.55
C GLN A 54 -24.18 8.67 32.83
N THR A 55 -23.46 9.03 33.89
CA THR A 55 -24.00 9.45 35.19
C THR A 55 -23.41 10.80 35.60
N GLU A 56 -23.95 11.44 36.63
CA GLU A 56 -23.42 12.71 37.19
C GLU A 56 -21.96 12.56 37.70
N LYS A 57 -21.54 11.35 38.04
CA LYS A 57 -20.20 11.03 38.58
C LYS A 57 -19.23 10.44 37.53
N GLY A 58 -19.62 10.40 36.26
CA GLY A 58 -18.83 9.78 35.19
C GLY A 58 -19.60 8.68 34.46
N PHE A 59 -18.91 7.62 34.06
CA PHE A 59 -19.49 6.51 33.30
C PHE A 59 -19.65 5.26 34.19
N ASP A 60 -20.84 4.65 34.13
CA ASP A 60 -21.16 3.39 34.79
C ASP A 60 -21.10 2.25 33.81
N MET A 61 -20.15 1.32 34.00
CA MET A 61 -19.79 0.23 33.10
C MET A 61 -20.49 -1.07 33.54
N LYS A 62 -21.77 -1.21 33.21
CA LYS A 62 -22.57 -2.39 33.60
C LYS A 62 -22.55 -3.53 32.60
N GLY A 63 -22.16 -3.27 31.36
CA GLY A 63 -22.30 -4.24 30.28
C GLY A 63 -23.74 -4.43 29.82
N VAL A 64 -24.01 -5.47 29.09
CA VAL A 64 -25.34 -5.87 28.56
C VAL A 64 -25.73 -7.25 29.05
N SER A 65 -27.05 -7.54 29.13
CA SER A 65 -27.53 -8.89 29.41
C SER A 65 -27.46 -9.78 28.18
N GLU A 66 -27.49 -11.09 28.39
CA GLU A 66 -27.51 -12.10 27.28
C GLU A 66 -28.74 -11.91 26.37
N GLU A 67 -29.86 -11.46 26.90
CA GLU A 67 -31.07 -11.18 26.13
C GLU A 67 -30.88 -9.97 25.23
N GLN A 68 -30.33 -8.88 25.77
CA GLN A 68 -29.99 -7.68 24.99
C GLN A 68 -28.96 -8.01 23.91
N LYS A 69 -27.90 -8.73 24.23
CA LYS A 69 -26.85 -9.13 23.31
C LYS A 69 -27.37 -9.90 22.10
N LYS A 70 -28.30 -10.84 22.30
CA LYS A 70 -28.91 -11.64 21.23
C LYS A 70 -29.65 -10.80 20.18
N THR A 71 -30.10 -9.59 20.52
CA THR A 71 -30.78 -8.71 19.58
C THR A 71 -29.85 -8.08 18.57
N PHE A 72 -28.51 -8.03 18.82
CA PHE A 72 -27.48 -7.45 17.94
C PHE A 72 -26.97 -8.47 16.91
N ASN A 73 -27.89 -9.01 16.09
CA ASN A 73 -27.55 -9.88 14.97
C ASN A 73 -27.11 -9.03 13.77
N VAL A 74 -25.85 -9.19 13.34
CA VAL A 74 -25.22 -8.34 12.31
C VAL A 74 -25.94 -8.40 10.96
N GLU A 75 -26.49 -9.55 10.57
CA GLU A 75 -27.22 -9.70 9.30
C GLU A 75 -28.52 -8.90 9.32
N ILE A 76 -29.33 -9.08 10.39
CA ILE A 76 -30.57 -8.33 10.59
C ILE A 76 -30.27 -6.82 10.68
N MET A 77 -29.23 -6.45 11.41
CA MET A 77 -28.82 -5.06 11.55
C MET A 77 -28.43 -4.42 10.21
N LYS A 78 -27.67 -5.14 9.37
CA LYS A 78 -27.27 -4.66 8.04
C LYS A 78 -28.48 -4.52 7.10
N ASP A 79 -29.38 -5.47 7.13
CA ASP A 79 -30.62 -5.41 6.35
C ASP A 79 -31.44 -4.18 6.73
N GLN A 80 -31.74 -3.99 8.01
CA GLN A 80 -32.46 -2.83 8.50
C GLN A 80 -31.77 -1.51 8.22
N MET A 81 -30.45 -1.43 8.39
CA MET A 81 -29.66 -0.21 8.08
C MET A 81 -29.65 0.10 6.59
N SER A 82 -29.79 -0.89 5.72
CA SER A 82 -29.90 -0.70 4.28
C SER A 82 -31.11 0.15 3.89
N GLU A 83 -32.15 0.23 4.72
CA GLU A 83 -33.30 1.11 4.52
C GLU A 83 -33.01 2.58 4.85
N PHE A 84 -32.00 2.84 5.67
CA PHE A 84 -31.65 4.19 6.16
C PHE A 84 -30.47 4.82 5.44
N ALA A 85 -29.59 4.05 4.82
CA ALA A 85 -28.32 4.50 4.28
C ALA A 85 -28.23 4.44 2.76
N ASP A 86 -27.72 5.49 2.14
CA ASP A 86 -27.37 5.55 0.72
C ASP A 86 -26.05 6.31 0.54
N PRO A 87 -24.97 5.68 0.04
CA PRO A 87 -24.80 4.24 -0.15
C PRO A 87 -24.84 3.46 1.18
N PHE A 88 -24.81 2.14 1.06
CA PHE A 88 -24.86 1.27 2.23
C PHE A 88 -23.66 1.51 3.19
N VAL A 89 -23.88 1.36 4.50
CA VAL A 89 -22.85 1.49 5.53
C VAL A 89 -22.30 0.12 5.91
N ASP A 90 -20.97 -0.03 5.92
CA ASP A 90 -20.31 -1.23 6.41
C ASP A 90 -19.96 -1.09 7.90
N PHE A 91 -20.31 -2.10 8.68
CA PHE A 91 -19.97 -2.19 10.10
C PHE A 91 -19.83 -3.63 10.57
N GLU A 92 -19.11 -3.80 11.67
CA GLU A 92 -18.90 -5.08 12.35
C GLU A 92 -19.46 -5.00 13.76
N VAL A 93 -19.94 -6.13 14.31
CA VAL A 93 -20.39 -6.23 15.69
C VAL A 93 -19.50 -7.21 16.42
N LYS A 94 -18.99 -6.82 17.59
CA LYS A 94 -18.18 -7.67 18.48
C LYS A 94 -18.72 -7.62 19.90
N PHE A 95 -18.42 -8.64 20.68
CA PHE A 95 -18.88 -8.79 22.05
C PHE A 95 -17.69 -8.92 23.01
N PRO A 96 -16.96 -7.83 23.24
CA PRO A 96 -15.82 -7.82 24.16
C PRO A 96 -16.25 -7.91 25.61
N LYS A 97 -15.31 -8.40 26.47
CA LYS A 97 -15.46 -8.42 27.92
C LYS A 97 -14.44 -7.50 28.58
N ASP A 98 -14.84 -6.87 29.68
CA ASP A 98 -13.90 -6.14 30.54
C ASP A 98 -13.18 -7.10 31.53
N LYS A 99 -12.22 -6.56 32.31
CA LYS A 99 -11.51 -7.33 33.37
C LYS A 99 -12.43 -7.86 34.46
N LYS A 100 -13.61 -7.29 34.63
CA LYS A 100 -14.61 -7.70 35.63
C LYS A 100 -15.54 -8.79 35.07
N GLY A 101 -15.41 -9.15 33.79
CA GLY A 101 -16.24 -10.14 33.12
C GLY A 101 -17.56 -9.60 32.56
N ASN A 102 -17.82 -8.29 32.63
CA ASN A 102 -18.99 -7.69 32.00
C ASN A 102 -18.85 -7.75 30.47
N GLU A 103 -19.93 -8.13 29.78
CA GLU A 103 -19.98 -8.16 28.33
C GLU A 103 -20.56 -6.85 27.77
N TYR A 104 -20.03 -6.41 26.65
CA TYR A 104 -20.47 -5.20 25.94
C TYR A 104 -20.78 -5.55 24.49
N VAL A 105 -21.60 -4.72 23.85
CA VAL A 105 -21.73 -4.74 22.40
C VAL A 105 -20.90 -3.62 21.81
N LEU A 106 -20.01 -3.95 20.90
CA LEU A 106 -19.16 -3.02 20.17
C LEU A 106 -19.54 -3.04 18.69
N ILE A 107 -20.12 -1.94 18.20
CA ILE A 107 -20.36 -1.72 16.79
C ILE A 107 -19.19 -0.91 16.24
N ILE A 108 -18.45 -1.47 15.28
CA ILE A 108 -17.33 -0.84 14.58
C ILE A 108 -17.85 -0.34 13.25
N VAL A 109 -18.11 0.95 13.13
CA VAL A 109 -18.61 1.57 11.89
C VAL A 109 -17.43 1.96 11.02
N LYS A 110 -17.42 1.48 9.76
CA LYS A 110 -16.40 1.86 8.80
C LYS A 110 -16.77 3.16 8.09
N GLU A 111 -15.76 3.92 7.77
CA GLU A 111 -15.87 5.12 6.94
C GLU A 111 -16.46 4.76 5.56
N PHE A 112 -17.26 5.65 4.95
CA PHE A 112 -17.80 5.45 3.60
C PHE A 112 -16.68 5.14 2.58
N ARG A 113 -17.04 4.40 1.51
CA ARG A 113 -16.04 3.96 0.51
C ARG A 113 -15.62 5.08 -0.43
N ASP A 114 -16.59 5.66 -1.12
CA ASP A 114 -16.34 6.61 -2.23
C ASP A 114 -16.98 7.96 -2.00
N ILE A 115 -18.25 7.97 -1.59
CA ILE A 115 -19.05 9.16 -1.40
C ILE A 115 -19.73 9.16 -0.04
N PRO A 116 -20.02 10.34 0.54
CA PRO A 116 -20.69 10.45 1.83
C PRO A 116 -22.04 9.74 1.85
N VAL A 117 -22.36 9.18 2.99
CA VAL A 117 -23.65 8.49 3.21
C VAL A 117 -24.75 9.48 3.53
N ILE A 118 -25.85 9.40 2.80
CA ILE A 118 -27.06 10.20 2.99
C ILE A 118 -28.13 9.31 3.64
N CYS A 119 -28.88 9.88 4.56
CA CYS A 119 -30.06 9.22 5.11
C CYS A 119 -31.20 9.18 4.09
N LYS A 120 -31.77 8.01 3.83
CA LYS A 120 -32.86 7.84 2.84
C LYS A 120 -34.23 7.59 3.44
N LYS A 121 -34.35 7.53 4.77
CA LYS A 121 -35.61 7.25 5.46
C LYS A 121 -35.88 8.21 6.62
N ASP A 122 -37.12 8.69 6.70
CA ASP A 122 -37.59 9.45 7.85
C ASP A 122 -37.88 8.52 9.04
N SER A 123 -37.49 8.94 10.24
CA SER A 123 -37.84 8.33 11.51
C SER A 123 -37.96 9.39 12.62
N LYS A 124 -38.11 8.98 13.85
CA LYS A 124 -38.08 9.93 15.01
C LYS A 124 -36.72 10.64 15.12
N GLU A 125 -35.62 9.99 14.79
CA GLU A 125 -34.26 10.48 14.97
C GLU A 125 -33.59 10.89 13.64
N THR A 126 -34.14 10.51 12.50
CA THR A 126 -33.54 10.75 11.19
C THR A 126 -34.49 11.40 10.22
N LYS A 127 -33.93 12.20 9.26
CA LYS A 127 -34.66 12.82 8.15
C LYS A 127 -34.04 12.42 6.83
N LYS A 128 -34.88 12.08 5.87
CA LYS A 128 -34.49 11.74 4.48
C LYS A 128 -33.76 12.91 3.84
N GLY A 129 -32.70 12.59 3.09
CA GLY A 129 -31.87 13.57 2.36
C GLY A 129 -30.85 14.29 3.21
N VAL A 130 -30.74 13.97 4.49
CA VAL A 130 -29.81 14.60 5.42
C VAL A 130 -28.50 13.80 5.53
N ILE A 131 -27.38 14.51 5.52
CA ILE A 131 -26.07 13.95 5.87
C ILE A 131 -25.84 14.17 7.36
N TYR A 132 -25.70 13.09 8.12
CA TYR A 132 -25.34 13.12 9.53
C TYR A 132 -23.83 13.06 9.68
N TYR A 133 -23.31 13.82 10.66
CA TYR A 133 -21.89 13.95 10.95
C TYR A 133 -21.65 14.14 12.44
N ARG A 134 -20.46 13.77 12.95
CA ARG A 134 -20.10 14.04 14.35
C ARG A 134 -19.19 15.26 14.44
N ASN A 135 -19.70 16.31 15.04
CA ASN A 135 -19.01 17.59 15.16
C ASN A 135 -17.81 17.50 16.13
N VAL A 136 -16.72 18.21 15.81
CA VAL A 136 -15.49 18.26 16.63
C VAL A 136 -15.45 19.46 17.56
N HIS A 137 -16.14 20.56 17.19
CA HIS A 137 -16.02 21.85 17.88
C HIS A 137 -16.99 22.06 19.03
N ARG A 138 -17.89 21.11 19.23
CA ARG A 138 -18.86 21.09 20.34
C ARG A 138 -18.78 19.72 21.00
N ARG A 139 -19.68 19.52 22.00
CA ARG A 139 -19.87 18.18 22.55
C ARG A 139 -20.08 17.18 21.39
N PRO A 140 -19.32 16.06 21.34
CA PRO A 140 -19.47 15.08 20.26
C PRO A 140 -20.92 14.61 20.17
N GLU A 141 -21.61 14.98 19.11
CA GLU A 141 -23.01 14.64 18.88
C GLU A 141 -23.25 14.33 17.40
N SER A 142 -24.03 13.29 17.14
CA SER A 142 -24.49 12.95 15.80
C SER A 142 -25.62 13.92 15.40
N ALA A 143 -25.34 14.80 14.47
CA ALA A 143 -26.25 15.84 14.01
C ALA A 143 -26.19 16.04 12.50
N PRO A 144 -27.23 16.64 11.88
CA PRO A 144 -27.13 17.13 10.50
C PRO A 144 -25.94 18.08 10.35
N ILE A 145 -25.25 18.04 9.24
CA ILE A 145 -24.20 19.02 8.92
C ILE A 145 -24.84 20.40 8.85
N ALA A 146 -24.46 21.28 9.77
CA ALA A 146 -25.03 22.61 9.90
C ALA A 146 -24.01 23.74 9.69
N ASN A 147 -22.74 23.42 9.41
CA ASN A 147 -21.69 24.43 9.23
C ASN A 147 -20.73 24.08 8.10
N SER A 148 -20.08 25.12 7.57
CA SER A 148 -19.14 24.98 6.43
C SER A 148 -17.88 24.22 6.76
N TYR A 149 -17.42 24.22 8.01
CA TYR A 149 -16.22 23.52 8.43
C TYR A 149 -16.40 21.99 8.34
N ASP A 150 -17.47 21.46 8.95
CA ASP A 150 -17.78 20.03 8.91
C ASP A 150 -18.05 19.59 7.45
N MET A 151 -18.75 20.42 6.68
CA MET A 151 -18.98 20.17 5.26
C MET A 151 -17.66 20.12 4.47
N LYS A 152 -16.72 21.02 4.75
CA LYS A 152 -15.39 21.02 4.13
C LYS A 152 -14.63 19.74 4.44
N GLN A 153 -14.60 19.31 5.72
CA GLN A 153 -13.93 18.06 6.12
C GLN A 153 -14.50 16.85 5.37
N LEU A 154 -15.81 16.79 5.23
CA LEU A 154 -16.49 15.72 4.51
C LEU A 154 -16.17 15.72 3.00
N ILE A 155 -16.20 16.90 2.37
CA ILE A 155 -15.88 17.07 0.96
C ILE A 155 -14.41 16.69 0.69
N GLU A 156 -13.48 17.15 1.53
CA GLU A 156 -12.06 16.80 1.39
C GLU A 156 -11.84 15.29 1.50
N LEU A 157 -12.51 14.64 2.46
CA LEU A 157 -12.44 13.19 2.62
C LEU A 157 -12.99 12.46 1.38
N ALA A 158 -14.15 12.87 0.87
CA ALA A 158 -14.75 12.31 -0.33
C ALA A 158 -13.86 12.53 -1.58
N ALA A 159 -13.31 13.74 -1.73
CA ALA A 159 -12.42 14.06 -2.85
C ALA A 159 -11.17 13.18 -2.86
N ILE A 160 -10.51 12.98 -1.69
CA ILE A 160 -9.35 12.11 -1.56
C ILE A 160 -9.70 10.67 -1.99
N LYS A 161 -10.87 10.15 -1.55
CA LYS A 161 -11.32 8.79 -1.90
C LYS A 161 -11.66 8.66 -3.39
N MET A 162 -12.37 9.63 -3.96
CA MET A 162 -12.69 9.66 -5.38
C MET A 162 -11.44 9.76 -6.24
N MET A 163 -10.48 10.60 -5.87
CA MET A 163 -9.18 10.71 -6.57
C MET A 163 -8.42 9.39 -6.53
N ARG A 164 -8.41 8.70 -5.38
CA ARG A 164 -7.80 7.38 -5.23
C ARG A 164 -8.47 6.37 -6.15
N ARG A 165 -9.80 6.32 -6.14
CA ARG A 165 -10.57 5.41 -7.00
C ARG A 165 -10.35 5.68 -8.50
N TRP A 166 -10.37 6.96 -8.92
CA TRP A 166 -10.12 7.32 -10.30
C TRP A 166 -8.71 6.94 -10.76
N ARG A 167 -7.73 7.07 -9.86
CA ARG A 167 -6.36 6.62 -10.11
C ARG A 167 -6.29 5.09 -10.27
N GLU A 168 -6.96 4.33 -9.39
CA GLU A 168 -7.06 2.87 -9.49
C GLU A 168 -7.73 2.41 -10.79
N LEU A 169 -8.67 3.19 -11.30
CA LEU A 169 -9.37 2.94 -12.57
C LEU A 169 -8.60 3.48 -13.79
N GLY A 170 -7.45 4.13 -13.60
CA GLY A 170 -6.70 4.76 -14.69
C GLY A 170 -7.38 6.00 -15.31
N LEU A 171 -8.37 6.58 -14.63
CA LEU A 171 -9.17 7.69 -15.13
C LEU A 171 -8.62 9.07 -14.76
N MET A 172 -7.65 9.16 -13.87
CA MET A 172 -7.04 10.42 -13.45
C MET A 172 -5.57 10.25 -13.10
N VAL A 173 -4.80 11.15 -13.67
CA VAL A 173 -3.46 11.46 -13.22
C VAL A 173 -3.45 12.96 -12.90
N PRO A 174 -3.07 13.38 -11.69
CA PRO A 174 -2.88 14.80 -11.40
C PRO A 174 -1.73 15.32 -12.26
N GLN A 175 -2.02 16.08 -13.29
CA GLN A 175 -1.05 16.57 -14.27
C GLN A 175 0.13 17.32 -13.63
N ILE A 176 -0.13 18.10 -12.56
CA ILE A 176 0.89 18.91 -11.88
C ILE A 176 1.91 18.07 -11.09
N ASP A 177 1.47 17.01 -10.44
CA ASP A 177 2.35 16.14 -9.65
C ASP A 177 3.19 15.24 -10.56
N GLU A 178 2.64 14.78 -11.68
CA GLU A 178 3.39 14.02 -12.68
C GLU A 178 4.51 14.82 -13.32
N GLU A 179 4.24 16.07 -13.72
CA GLU A 179 5.26 16.93 -14.33
C GLU A 179 6.50 17.11 -13.43
N LYS A 180 6.31 17.28 -12.13
CA LYS A 180 7.42 17.41 -11.19
C LYS A 180 8.21 16.11 -11.04
N PHE A 181 7.53 14.99 -10.91
CA PHE A 181 8.19 13.70 -10.87
C PHE A 181 8.89 13.35 -12.19
N ASP A 182 8.31 13.76 -13.33
CA ASP A 182 8.93 13.54 -14.64
C ASP A 182 10.14 14.45 -14.87
N GLN A 183 10.15 15.66 -14.28
CA GLN A 183 11.35 16.50 -14.25
C GLN A 183 12.49 15.82 -13.48
N GLU A 184 12.21 15.26 -12.29
CA GLU A 184 13.19 14.49 -11.52
C GLU A 184 13.74 13.30 -12.33
N LEU A 185 12.86 12.58 -13.06
CA LEU A 185 13.27 11.49 -13.92
C LEU A 185 14.10 11.94 -15.12
N GLY A 186 13.72 13.03 -15.78
CA GLY A 186 14.41 13.57 -16.95
C GLY A 186 15.83 14.08 -16.67
N GLU A 187 16.12 14.48 -15.43
CA GLU A 187 17.47 14.85 -15.02
C GLU A 187 18.44 13.68 -15.00
N ILE A 188 17.95 12.46 -14.67
CA ILE A 188 18.75 11.24 -14.60
C ILE A 188 19.24 10.82 -15.99
N GLU A 189 18.44 10.99 -17.03
CA GLU A 189 18.77 10.55 -18.39
C GLU A 189 20.00 11.25 -18.98
N LYS A 190 20.44 12.33 -18.36
CA LYS A 190 21.64 13.09 -18.76
C LYS A 190 22.95 12.49 -18.24
N GLU A 191 22.90 11.60 -17.26
CA GLU A 191 24.06 11.00 -16.62
C GLU A 191 24.79 10.03 -17.56
N GLU A 192 26.13 10.07 -17.59
CA GLU A 192 26.94 9.20 -18.44
C GLU A 192 26.78 7.71 -18.11
N ILE A 193 26.64 7.38 -16.82
CA ILE A 193 26.38 5.99 -16.38
C ILE A 193 25.06 5.45 -16.95
N ILE A 194 24.05 6.31 -17.07
CA ILE A 194 22.75 5.93 -17.64
C ILE A 194 22.90 5.64 -19.14
N LYS A 195 23.66 6.43 -19.87
CA LYS A 195 23.96 6.15 -21.29
C LYS A 195 24.66 4.80 -21.46
N LYS A 196 25.60 4.48 -20.56
CA LYS A 196 26.26 3.16 -20.53
C LYS A 196 25.23 2.06 -20.30
N ILE A 197 24.44 2.14 -19.21
CA ILE A 197 23.43 1.13 -18.86
C ILE A 197 22.43 0.93 -20.00
N THR A 198 21.90 2.01 -20.57
CA THR A 198 20.84 1.98 -21.58
C THR A 198 21.34 1.58 -22.98
N SER A 199 22.64 1.46 -23.17
CA SER A 199 23.21 0.99 -24.44
C SER A 199 22.96 -0.49 -24.73
N ARG A 200 22.66 -1.29 -23.68
CA ARG A 200 22.36 -2.74 -23.75
C ARG A 200 21.07 -3.03 -22.98
N GLY A 201 20.80 -4.29 -22.68
CA GLY A 201 19.62 -4.69 -21.89
C GLY A 201 19.70 -4.19 -20.44
N TYR A 202 18.58 -3.69 -19.91
CA TYR A 202 18.56 -3.13 -18.57
C TYR A 202 17.18 -3.15 -17.92
N TRP A 203 17.20 -3.06 -16.60
CA TRP A 203 16.06 -2.81 -15.76
C TRP A 203 15.96 -1.31 -15.40
N LYS A 204 14.73 -0.78 -15.38
CA LYS A 204 14.39 0.51 -14.81
C LYS A 204 13.27 0.33 -13.82
N ILE A 205 13.49 0.73 -12.58
CA ILE A 205 12.53 0.64 -11.48
C ILE A 205 12.21 2.06 -11.04
N VAL A 206 10.94 2.38 -10.88
CA VAL A 206 10.50 3.67 -10.34
C VAL A 206 9.48 3.43 -9.26
N PHE A 207 9.73 3.95 -8.05
CA PHE A 207 8.76 4.09 -6.99
C PHE A 207 8.38 5.56 -6.88
N ARG A 208 7.13 5.87 -7.18
CA ARG A 208 6.62 7.23 -7.21
C ARG A 208 5.52 7.38 -6.17
N PRO A 209 5.68 8.21 -5.13
CA PRO A 209 4.60 8.52 -4.21
C PRO A 209 3.37 9.08 -4.95
N LEU A 210 2.17 8.86 -4.40
CA LEU A 210 0.93 9.28 -5.07
C LEU A 210 0.73 10.80 -5.15
N THR A 211 1.42 11.57 -4.30
CA THR A 211 1.38 13.03 -4.29
C THR A 211 2.79 13.59 -4.24
N TYR A 212 3.05 14.71 -4.91
CA TYR A 212 4.34 15.39 -4.83
C TYR A 212 4.39 16.31 -3.61
N LYS A 213 5.27 15.99 -2.67
CA LYS A 213 5.60 16.81 -1.49
C LYS A 213 6.99 16.45 -0.99
N ILE A 214 7.65 17.34 -0.29
CA ILE A 214 8.88 17.02 0.42
C ILE A 214 8.52 16.08 1.57
N ARG A 215 9.10 14.87 1.57
CA ARG A 215 8.93 13.82 2.58
C ARG A 215 10.17 13.64 3.43
N LEU A 216 11.33 13.92 2.84
CA LEU A 216 12.65 13.87 3.48
C LEU A 216 13.13 15.31 3.60
N GLU A 217 13.07 15.87 4.82
CA GLU A 217 13.35 17.30 5.03
C GLU A 217 14.82 17.63 4.82
N ARG A 218 15.71 16.76 5.30
CA ARG A 218 17.16 16.91 5.12
C ARG A 218 17.63 16.05 3.95
N LEU A 219 18.52 16.61 3.15
CA LEU A 219 19.12 15.90 2.01
C LEU A 219 19.78 14.58 2.44
N LEU A 220 20.45 14.56 3.60
CA LEU A 220 21.10 13.37 4.13
C LEU A 220 20.11 12.22 4.41
N GLU A 221 18.85 12.52 4.71
CA GLU A 221 17.81 11.49 4.91
C GLU A 221 17.59 10.66 3.65
N CYS A 222 17.78 11.23 2.46
CA CYS A 222 17.70 10.47 1.20
C CYS A 222 18.73 9.33 1.15
N LYS A 223 19.93 9.56 1.67
CA LYS A 223 20.97 8.53 1.80
C LYS A 223 20.64 7.56 2.93
N GLU A 224 20.42 8.07 4.14
CA GLU A 224 20.19 7.26 5.33
C GLU A 224 19.02 6.29 5.18
N ILE A 225 17.95 6.72 4.49
CA ILE A 225 16.76 5.89 4.29
C ILE A 225 17.05 4.71 3.36
N VAL A 226 17.91 4.88 2.37
CA VAL A 226 18.33 3.78 1.48
C VAL A 226 19.28 2.85 2.20
N GLU A 227 20.32 3.36 2.88
CA GLU A 227 21.31 2.57 3.60
C GLU A 227 20.68 1.71 4.72
N ARG A 228 19.75 2.28 5.51
CA ARG A 228 19.11 1.55 6.63
C ARG A 228 18.07 0.51 6.17
N ASN A 229 17.62 0.59 4.94
CA ASN A 229 16.60 -0.29 4.39
C ASN A 229 17.10 -1.17 3.24
N GLU A 230 18.41 -1.18 2.99
CA GLU A 230 19.03 -2.05 2.00
C GLU A 230 18.66 -3.52 2.20
N VAL A 231 18.56 -4.26 1.12
CA VAL A 231 18.26 -5.69 1.11
C VAL A 231 19.54 -6.47 0.83
N THR A 232 19.91 -7.38 1.75
CA THR A 232 21.11 -8.21 1.64
C THR A 232 20.69 -9.68 1.67
N LEU A 233 20.01 -10.13 0.63
CA LEU A 233 19.55 -11.52 0.51
C LEU A 233 20.56 -12.40 -0.26
N ARG A 234 21.33 -11.78 -1.13
CA ARG A 234 22.49 -12.36 -1.82
C ARG A 234 23.78 -11.80 -1.19
N GLU A 235 24.92 -12.01 -1.80
CA GLU A 235 26.21 -11.56 -1.28
C GLU A 235 26.46 -10.04 -1.41
N TRP A 236 25.56 -9.31 -2.08
CA TRP A 236 25.63 -7.88 -2.32
C TRP A 236 24.41 -7.12 -1.81
N TYR A 237 24.57 -5.83 -1.67
CA TYR A 237 23.49 -4.91 -1.25
C TYR A 237 22.58 -4.54 -2.42
N TYR A 238 21.28 -4.51 -2.17
CA TYR A 238 20.30 -3.92 -3.05
C TYR A 238 19.57 -2.77 -2.34
N PRO A 239 19.57 -1.53 -2.88
CA PRO A 239 20.43 -1.05 -4.00
C PRO A 239 21.91 -0.99 -3.60
N SER A 240 22.82 -0.94 -4.60
CA SER A 240 24.26 -0.82 -4.37
C SER A 240 24.59 0.43 -3.53
N GLN A 241 25.55 0.30 -2.60
CA GLN A 241 25.97 1.39 -1.71
C GLN A 241 27.31 2.01 -2.11
N GLU A 242 27.76 1.76 -3.33
CA GLU A 242 29.00 2.31 -3.84
C GLU A 242 28.84 3.74 -4.35
N LYS A 243 29.93 4.52 -4.33
CA LYS A 243 30.03 5.88 -4.88
C LYS A 243 28.81 6.77 -4.61
N LEU A 244 28.50 6.97 -3.31
CA LEU A 244 27.36 7.78 -2.86
C LEU A 244 27.66 9.29 -3.03
N LEU A 245 26.80 10.00 -3.77
CA LEU A 245 26.97 11.41 -4.08
C LEU A 245 25.66 12.21 -3.83
N PRO A 246 25.74 13.40 -3.19
CA PRO A 246 24.60 14.30 -3.05
C PRO A 246 24.36 15.12 -4.31
N GLY A 247 23.09 15.42 -4.61
CA GLY A 247 22.65 16.43 -5.57
C GLY A 247 21.89 17.56 -4.88
N ASN A 248 21.10 18.33 -5.63
CA ASN A 248 20.35 19.45 -5.07
C ASN A 248 19.20 19.00 -4.15
N ASN A 249 18.44 18.01 -4.58
CA ASN A 249 17.26 17.49 -3.88
C ASN A 249 17.24 15.94 -3.83
N PHE A 250 18.39 15.30 -4.01
CA PHE A 250 18.53 13.84 -4.03
C PHE A 250 19.89 13.37 -3.50
N TYR A 251 19.96 12.11 -3.12
CA TYR A 251 21.20 11.34 -3.05
C TYR A 251 21.17 10.23 -4.10
N GLN A 252 22.34 9.94 -4.70
CA GLN A 252 22.50 8.86 -5.66
C GLN A 252 23.64 7.92 -5.25
N GLY A 253 23.52 6.67 -5.66
CA GLY A 253 24.59 5.70 -5.63
C GLY A 253 24.81 5.12 -7.02
N MET A 254 26.04 4.72 -7.32
CA MET A 254 26.37 4.07 -8.57
C MET A 254 27.46 3.03 -8.34
N ASP A 255 27.38 1.97 -9.11
CA ASP A 255 28.38 0.94 -9.21
C ASP A 255 28.71 0.69 -10.68
N ASP A 256 29.98 0.51 -10.99
CA ASP A 256 30.45 0.16 -12.32
C ASP A 256 31.74 -0.65 -12.16
N TRP A 257 31.55 -1.92 -11.77
CA TRP A 257 32.62 -2.82 -11.48
C TRP A 257 32.36 -4.20 -12.10
N GLU A 258 33.32 -4.70 -12.90
CA GLU A 258 33.31 -6.03 -13.47
C GLU A 258 31.98 -6.47 -14.16
N GLY A 259 31.35 -5.54 -14.90
CA GLY A 259 30.10 -5.80 -15.60
C GLY A 259 28.87 -5.73 -14.71
N HIS A 260 29.02 -5.43 -13.43
CA HIS A 260 27.92 -5.07 -12.56
C HIS A 260 27.76 -3.55 -12.59
N ILE A 261 26.72 -3.09 -13.32
CA ILE A 261 26.49 -1.66 -13.52
C ILE A 261 25.13 -1.32 -12.97
N ASP A 262 25.12 -0.46 -11.95
CA ASP A 262 23.95 -0.13 -11.16
C ASP A 262 23.94 1.39 -10.86
N PHE A 263 22.75 1.99 -10.84
CA PHE A 263 22.58 3.41 -10.55
C PHE A 263 21.24 3.63 -9.88
N TRP A 264 21.19 4.38 -8.78
CA TRP A 264 19.93 4.80 -8.17
C TRP A 264 19.95 6.25 -7.70
N ARG A 265 18.76 6.84 -7.64
CA ARG A 265 18.49 8.12 -6.96
C ARG A 265 17.29 8.00 -6.02
N MET A 266 17.45 8.58 -4.82
CA MET A 266 16.37 8.84 -3.88
C MET A 266 16.22 10.37 -3.77
N TYR A 267 15.05 10.88 -4.13
CA TYR A 267 14.71 12.29 -4.05
C TYR A 267 14.05 12.66 -2.72
N GLN A 268 14.14 13.92 -2.32
CA GLN A 268 13.43 14.44 -1.13
C GLN A 268 11.91 14.33 -1.28
N SER A 269 11.38 14.26 -2.49
CA SER A 269 9.98 13.94 -2.78
C SER A 269 9.57 12.53 -2.34
N GLY A 270 10.54 11.64 -2.08
CA GLY A 270 10.36 10.22 -1.85
C GLY A 270 10.29 9.41 -3.15
N GLN A 271 10.49 10.01 -4.33
CA GLN A 271 10.64 9.26 -5.57
C GLN A 271 11.98 8.52 -5.54
N PHE A 272 11.93 7.20 -5.75
CA PHE A 272 13.10 6.35 -5.92
C PHE A 272 13.17 5.85 -7.35
N ILE A 273 14.35 5.98 -7.96
CA ILE A 273 14.60 5.56 -9.34
C ILE A 273 15.87 4.72 -9.37
N HIS A 274 15.80 3.57 -10.04
CA HIS A 274 16.90 2.64 -10.11
C HIS A 274 17.05 2.12 -11.54
N TYR A 275 18.29 2.10 -12.03
CA TYR A 275 18.70 1.50 -13.30
C TYR A 275 19.73 0.42 -13.02
N ARG A 276 19.54 -0.77 -13.60
CA ARG A 276 20.48 -1.89 -13.50
C ARG A 276 20.70 -2.52 -14.85
N ALA A 277 21.94 -2.60 -15.28
CA ALA A 277 22.32 -3.33 -16.50
C ALA A 277 22.06 -4.83 -16.33
N LEU A 278 21.74 -5.52 -17.42
CA LEU A 278 21.76 -6.99 -17.44
C LEU A 278 23.21 -7.44 -17.43
N SER A 279 23.66 -8.02 -16.33
CA SER A 279 25.06 -8.44 -16.14
C SER A 279 25.55 -9.42 -17.22
N ALA A 280 24.65 -10.24 -17.76
CA ALA A 280 24.95 -11.12 -18.88
C ALA A 280 25.43 -10.38 -20.15
N ASP A 281 25.04 -9.13 -20.33
CA ASP A 281 25.43 -8.30 -21.48
C ASP A 281 26.84 -7.70 -21.34
N TRP A 282 27.44 -7.78 -20.16
CA TRP A 282 28.71 -7.14 -19.79
C TRP A 282 29.77 -8.14 -19.32
N THR A 283 29.61 -9.41 -19.75
CA THR A 283 30.54 -10.50 -19.37
C THR A 283 31.96 -10.30 -19.83
N GLU A 284 32.18 -9.50 -20.88
CA GLU A 284 33.51 -9.13 -21.33
C GLU A 284 34.26 -8.21 -20.36
N GLU A 285 33.54 -7.42 -19.57
CA GLU A 285 34.12 -6.58 -18.52
C GLU A 285 34.36 -7.35 -17.21
N ASN A 286 33.86 -8.59 -17.11
CA ASN A 286 34.01 -9.42 -15.91
C ASN A 286 35.27 -10.28 -16.02
N SER A 287 36.30 -9.91 -15.24
CA SER A 287 37.59 -10.62 -15.20
C SER A 287 37.52 -11.92 -14.37
N LEU A 288 36.48 -12.09 -13.54
CA LEU A 288 36.33 -13.27 -12.66
C LEU A 288 35.68 -14.46 -13.39
N ILE A 289 35.02 -14.22 -14.54
CA ILE A 289 34.41 -15.30 -15.34
C ILE A 289 35.38 -15.83 -16.33
N SER A 290 35.72 -17.12 -16.21
CA SER A 290 36.52 -17.83 -17.23
C SER A 290 35.82 -17.78 -18.59
N PRO A 291 36.58 -17.59 -19.71
CA PRO A 291 35.99 -17.50 -21.06
C PRO A 291 35.08 -18.67 -21.45
N GLU A 292 35.33 -19.85 -20.86
CA GLU A 292 34.54 -21.08 -21.09
C GLU A 292 33.10 -21.00 -20.49
N TYR A 293 32.87 -20.11 -19.53
CA TYR A 293 31.58 -19.94 -18.87
C TYR A 293 30.87 -18.64 -19.28
N LYS A 294 31.40 -17.89 -20.26
CA LYS A 294 30.76 -16.68 -20.76
C LYS A 294 29.47 -17.05 -21.51
N ILE A 295 28.36 -16.61 -20.97
CA ILE A 295 27.05 -16.72 -21.62
C ILE A 295 27.04 -15.81 -22.84
N PRO A 296 26.47 -16.21 -24.01
CA PRO A 296 26.32 -15.32 -25.15
C PRO A 296 25.63 -14.02 -24.75
N SER A 297 26.35 -12.91 -24.83
CA SER A 297 25.84 -11.58 -24.47
C SER A 297 24.68 -11.21 -25.37
N MET A 298 23.73 -10.44 -24.80
CA MET A 298 22.61 -9.83 -25.54
C MET A 298 21.53 -10.80 -26.10
N GLU A 299 21.61 -12.10 -25.82
CA GLU A 299 20.61 -13.06 -26.29
C GLU A 299 19.72 -13.64 -25.19
N LEU A 300 20.13 -13.53 -23.94
CA LEU A 300 19.54 -14.28 -22.85
C LEU A 300 19.01 -13.37 -21.74
N ILE A 301 17.94 -13.85 -21.08
CA ILE A 301 17.43 -13.33 -19.80
C ILE A 301 17.50 -14.47 -18.79
N ASP A 302 18.27 -14.28 -17.74
CA ASP A 302 18.38 -15.27 -16.65
C ASP A 302 17.11 -15.28 -15.81
N VAL A 303 16.47 -16.44 -15.73
CA VAL A 303 15.21 -16.63 -15.00
C VAL A 303 15.41 -16.49 -13.49
N LEU A 304 16.49 -17.07 -12.94
CA LEU A 304 16.76 -17.01 -11.51
C LEU A 304 17.12 -15.60 -11.08
N ASP A 305 18.02 -14.92 -11.83
CA ASP A 305 18.34 -13.52 -11.52
C ASP A 305 17.09 -12.63 -11.59
N THR A 306 16.21 -12.87 -12.58
CA THR A 306 14.91 -12.14 -12.67
C THR A 306 14.03 -12.37 -11.43
N ILE A 307 13.87 -13.62 -11.00
CA ILE A 307 13.07 -13.95 -9.80
C ILE A 307 13.66 -13.27 -8.56
N TYR A 308 14.98 -13.40 -8.38
CA TYR A 308 15.65 -12.86 -7.21
C TYR A 308 15.65 -11.33 -7.19
N PHE A 309 15.99 -10.71 -8.30
CA PHE A 309 16.01 -9.25 -8.42
C PHE A 309 14.64 -8.63 -8.16
N ILE A 310 13.58 -9.12 -8.79
CA ILE A 310 12.23 -8.57 -8.55
C ILE A 310 11.77 -8.82 -7.10
N THR A 311 12.16 -9.94 -6.50
CA THR A 311 11.86 -10.20 -5.08
C THR A 311 12.58 -9.21 -4.17
N GLU A 312 13.86 -8.91 -4.41
CA GLU A 312 14.63 -7.88 -3.68
C GLU A 312 14.03 -6.48 -3.84
N VAL A 313 13.57 -6.14 -5.05
CA VAL A 313 12.89 -4.87 -5.34
C VAL A 313 11.66 -4.68 -4.44
N PHE A 314 10.80 -5.70 -4.33
CA PHE A 314 9.60 -5.61 -3.49
C PHE A 314 9.90 -5.72 -1.99
N GLU A 315 10.95 -6.42 -1.60
CA GLU A 315 11.41 -6.44 -0.22
C GLU A 315 11.92 -5.05 0.19
N PHE A 316 12.69 -4.38 -0.65
CA PHE A 316 13.14 -3.00 -0.43
C PHE A 316 11.94 -2.02 -0.36
N LEU A 317 10.99 -2.14 -1.29
CA LEU A 317 9.76 -1.35 -1.27
C LEU A 317 9.00 -1.54 0.04
N SER A 318 8.90 -2.77 0.53
CA SER A 318 8.24 -3.09 1.81
C SER A 318 8.94 -2.40 2.99
N ARG A 319 10.27 -2.43 3.03
CA ARG A 319 11.05 -1.75 4.08
C ARG A 319 10.85 -0.24 4.06
N LEU A 320 10.89 0.40 2.89
CA LEU A 320 10.61 1.82 2.73
C LEU A 320 9.17 2.18 3.13
N THR A 321 8.21 1.31 2.84
CA THR A 321 6.82 1.50 3.23
C THR A 321 6.65 1.38 4.75
N LYS A 322 7.31 0.40 5.38
CA LYS A 322 7.27 0.14 6.83
C LYS A 322 7.73 1.35 7.65
N ILE A 323 8.72 2.10 7.18
CA ILE A 323 9.18 3.34 7.83
C ILE A 323 8.31 4.55 7.50
N GLY A 324 7.25 4.38 6.73
CA GLY A 324 6.21 5.38 6.46
C GLY A 324 6.43 6.26 5.25
N LEU A 325 7.41 5.96 4.37
CA LEU A 325 7.67 6.77 3.17
C LEU A 325 6.48 6.73 2.19
N TYR A 326 5.77 5.59 2.10
CA TYR A 326 4.68 5.34 1.15
C TYR A 326 3.32 5.03 1.83
N LYS A 327 3.02 5.68 2.96
CA LYS A 327 1.74 5.51 3.70
C LYS A 327 0.49 5.75 2.84
N GLU A 328 0.56 6.67 1.89
CA GLU A 328 -0.56 6.99 1.01
C GLU A 328 -0.69 6.00 -0.17
N GLY A 329 0.27 5.08 -0.30
CA GLY A 329 0.45 4.21 -1.45
C GLY A 329 1.56 4.70 -2.38
N VAL A 330 1.87 3.90 -3.40
CA VAL A 330 2.96 4.15 -4.34
C VAL A 330 2.63 3.62 -5.73
N ASP A 331 2.97 4.39 -6.76
CA ASP A 331 2.99 3.91 -8.14
C ASP A 331 4.33 3.23 -8.39
N VAL A 332 4.28 1.96 -8.75
CA VAL A 332 5.44 1.15 -9.10
C VAL A 332 5.48 0.94 -10.59
N THR A 333 6.58 1.36 -11.21
CA THR A 333 6.86 1.07 -12.61
C THR A 333 8.13 0.22 -12.69
N ILE A 334 8.04 -0.92 -13.37
CA ILE A 334 9.14 -1.84 -13.62
C ILE A 334 9.23 -2.04 -15.13
N GLU A 335 10.37 -1.70 -15.70
CA GLU A 335 10.62 -1.82 -17.11
C GLU A 335 11.85 -2.70 -17.35
N LEU A 336 11.72 -3.67 -18.25
CA LEU A 336 12.82 -4.45 -18.80
C LEU A 336 12.97 -4.04 -20.26
N LYS A 337 14.10 -3.47 -20.64
CA LYS A 337 14.30 -2.78 -21.91
C LYS A 337 15.46 -3.37 -22.73
N ASN A 338 15.43 -3.10 -24.04
CA ASN A 338 16.41 -3.60 -25.03
C ASN A 338 16.49 -5.13 -25.07
N ILE A 339 15.31 -5.77 -25.11
CA ILE A 339 15.17 -7.23 -24.98
C ILE A 339 14.66 -7.93 -26.22
N LYS A 340 14.54 -7.23 -27.34
CA LYS A 340 14.05 -7.83 -28.58
C LYS A 340 14.85 -9.10 -28.94
N ASP A 341 14.10 -10.15 -29.27
CA ASP A 341 14.64 -11.45 -29.69
C ASP A 341 15.39 -12.25 -28.63
N ARG A 342 15.43 -11.78 -27.36
CA ARG A 342 16.04 -12.51 -26.26
C ARG A 342 15.23 -13.74 -25.86
N LYS A 343 15.92 -14.71 -25.28
CA LYS A 343 15.38 -16.00 -24.83
C LYS A 343 15.54 -16.12 -23.33
N LEU A 344 14.59 -16.81 -22.66
CA LEU A 344 14.77 -17.19 -21.27
C LEU A 344 15.86 -18.25 -21.14
N TYR A 345 16.73 -18.08 -20.15
CA TYR A 345 17.83 -18.97 -19.81
C TYR A 345 17.67 -19.52 -18.40
N PHE A 346 17.92 -20.82 -18.26
CA PHE A 346 17.85 -21.55 -16.99
C PHE A 346 19.18 -22.26 -16.74
N LYS A 347 19.93 -21.80 -15.77
CA LYS A 347 21.27 -22.34 -15.49
C LYS A 347 21.28 -23.83 -15.12
N TYR A 348 20.20 -24.35 -14.56
CA TYR A 348 20.11 -25.70 -14.01
C TYR A 348 18.99 -26.57 -14.62
N PHE A 349 18.40 -26.15 -15.73
CA PHE A 349 17.35 -26.91 -16.42
C PHE A 349 17.82 -27.43 -17.76
N THR A 350 17.36 -28.63 -18.12
CA THR A 350 17.54 -29.16 -19.49
C THR A 350 16.96 -28.20 -20.52
N PRO A 351 17.62 -27.97 -21.64
CA PRO A 351 17.12 -27.10 -22.69
C PRO A 351 15.71 -27.51 -23.09
N PHE A 352 14.79 -26.55 -23.13
CA PHE A 352 13.45 -26.80 -23.64
C PHE A 352 13.50 -27.21 -25.12
N SER A 353 12.54 -28.04 -25.54
CA SER A 353 12.37 -28.40 -26.95
C SER A 353 12.13 -27.18 -27.87
N ARG A 354 11.64 -26.07 -27.27
CA ARG A 354 11.51 -24.75 -27.95
C ARG A 354 11.93 -23.64 -26.98
N PRO A 355 12.75 -22.66 -27.46
CA PRO A 355 13.15 -21.55 -26.63
C PRO A 355 11.97 -20.61 -26.38
N TYR A 356 11.77 -20.15 -25.10
CA TYR A 356 10.86 -19.06 -24.77
C TYR A 356 11.52 -17.74 -25.16
N LYS A 357 10.90 -17.01 -26.09
CA LYS A 357 11.49 -15.85 -26.74
C LYS A 357 10.48 -14.72 -26.83
N THR A 358 10.91 -13.48 -26.63
CA THR A 358 10.08 -12.30 -26.83
C THR A 358 10.39 -11.58 -28.14
N ALA A 359 9.36 -11.06 -28.80
CA ALA A 359 9.49 -10.14 -29.93
C ALA A 359 9.46 -8.66 -29.48
N ASP A 360 9.09 -8.42 -28.22
CA ASP A 360 8.96 -7.08 -27.65
C ASP A 360 10.35 -6.44 -27.46
N THR A 361 10.46 -5.14 -27.70
CA THR A 361 11.67 -4.36 -27.41
C THR A 361 11.78 -4.03 -25.92
N GLN A 362 10.64 -4.01 -25.22
CA GLN A 362 10.52 -3.73 -23.80
C GLN A 362 9.30 -4.41 -23.19
N ILE A 363 9.38 -4.73 -21.91
CA ILE A 363 8.24 -5.16 -21.09
C ILE A 363 8.05 -4.13 -19.98
N VAL A 364 6.82 -3.63 -19.85
CA VAL A 364 6.46 -2.62 -18.85
C VAL A 364 5.38 -3.17 -17.94
N PHE A 365 5.63 -3.08 -16.65
CA PHE A 365 4.63 -3.30 -15.60
C PHE A 365 4.43 -1.99 -14.84
N LYS A 366 3.21 -1.51 -14.77
CA LYS A 366 2.86 -0.29 -14.00
C LYS A 366 1.62 -0.57 -13.16
N GLN A 367 1.72 -0.36 -11.85
CA GLN A 367 0.59 -0.52 -10.95
C GLN A 367 0.75 0.32 -9.69
N THR A 368 -0.39 0.85 -9.20
CA THR A 368 -0.49 1.49 -7.88
C THR A 368 -0.69 0.44 -6.80
N PHE A 369 0.12 0.49 -5.75
CA PHE A 369 -0.01 -0.38 -4.58
C PHE A 369 -0.35 0.43 -3.33
N GLN A 370 -1.25 -0.10 -2.52
CA GLN A 370 -1.59 0.45 -1.21
C GLN A 370 -0.62 -0.06 -0.14
N GLU A 371 -0.33 0.77 0.87
CA GLU A 371 0.54 0.42 2.00
C GLU A 371 0.27 -0.97 2.55
N LYS A 372 -0.99 -1.28 2.84
CA LYS A 372 -1.40 -2.58 3.40
C LYS A 372 -0.93 -3.76 2.56
N HIS A 373 -1.11 -3.72 1.25
CA HIS A 373 -0.74 -4.82 0.36
C HIS A 373 0.77 -5.02 0.29
N ILE A 374 1.54 -3.91 0.31
CA ILE A 374 3.00 -3.96 0.28
C ILE A 374 3.55 -4.59 1.57
N LEU A 375 2.98 -4.23 2.73
CA LEU A 375 3.45 -4.72 4.02
C LEU A 375 3.05 -6.17 4.29
N GLU A 376 1.85 -6.59 3.85
CA GLU A 376 1.35 -7.94 4.13
C GLU A 376 1.96 -9.01 3.23
N LYS A 377 2.20 -8.69 1.95
CA LYS A 377 2.51 -9.71 0.93
C LYS A 377 3.52 -9.24 -0.15
N PRO A 378 4.71 -8.75 0.20
CA PRO A 378 5.67 -8.25 -0.79
C PRO A 378 6.07 -9.32 -1.82
N SER A 379 6.27 -10.57 -1.40
CA SER A 379 6.61 -11.68 -2.30
C SER A 379 5.50 -12.01 -3.30
N GLU A 380 4.23 -11.86 -2.92
CA GLU A 380 3.10 -12.08 -3.84
C GLU A 380 3.03 -10.97 -4.90
N LEU A 381 3.35 -9.74 -4.51
CA LEU A 381 3.43 -8.63 -5.46
C LEU A 381 4.58 -8.85 -6.43
N ALA A 382 5.73 -9.30 -5.94
CA ALA A 382 6.87 -9.70 -6.78
C ALA A 382 6.50 -10.84 -7.74
N LEU A 383 5.82 -11.89 -7.26
CA LEU A 383 5.35 -13.00 -8.08
C LEU A 383 4.49 -12.53 -9.25
N LYS A 384 3.55 -11.61 -9.00
CA LYS A 384 2.70 -11.04 -10.06
C LYS A 384 3.51 -10.38 -11.18
N VAL A 385 4.55 -9.64 -10.82
CA VAL A 385 5.45 -8.99 -11.80
C VAL A 385 6.27 -10.02 -12.55
N ILE A 386 6.81 -11.02 -11.87
CA ILE A 386 7.61 -12.10 -12.47
C ILE A 386 6.79 -12.87 -13.50
N LEU A 387 5.56 -13.25 -13.14
CA LEU A 387 4.64 -13.92 -14.06
C LEU A 387 4.32 -13.05 -15.29
N HIS A 388 4.02 -11.75 -15.06
CA HIS A 388 3.79 -10.81 -16.16
C HIS A 388 4.97 -10.74 -17.13
N ILE A 389 6.21 -10.77 -16.62
CA ILE A 389 7.42 -10.76 -17.46
C ILE A 389 7.53 -12.06 -18.24
N PHE A 390 7.40 -13.23 -17.58
CA PHE A 390 7.57 -14.52 -18.23
C PHE A 390 6.49 -14.83 -19.26
N ASP A 391 5.26 -14.37 -19.04
CA ASP A 391 4.19 -14.45 -20.03
C ASP A 391 4.56 -13.77 -21.37
N ARG A 392 5.32 -12.66 -21.33
CA ARG A 392 5.80 -11.95 -22.53
C ARG A 392 6.86 -12.71 -23.31
N PHE A 393 7.48 -13.72 -22.71
CA PHE A 393 8.34 -14.67 -23.39
C PHE A 393 7.58 -15.92 -23.86
N GLY A 394 6.26 -16.00 -23.60
CA GLY A 394 5.43 -17.17 -23.92
C GLY A 394 5.63 -18.34 -22.95
N TRP A 395 6.16 -18.08 -21.76
CA TRP A 395 6.33 -19.10 -20.72
C TRP A 395 5.29 -18.97 -19.61
N SER A 396 4.37 -19.95 -19.57
CA SER A 396 3.44 -20.10 -18.45
C SER A 396 4.18 -20.76 -17.28
N ALA A 397 4.86 -19.96 -16.49
CA ALA A 397 5.64 -20.45 -15.35
C ALA A 397 4.73 -20.96 -14.23
N SER A 398 5.12 -22.05 -13.56
CA SER A 398 4.44 -22.51 -12.35
C SER A 398 4.68 -21.54 -11.19
N GLU A 399 3.61 -21.04 -10.62
CA GLU A 399 3.68 -20.18 -9.43
C GLU A 399 4.43 -20.86 -8.27
N ASP A 400 4.19 -22.15 -8.05
CA ASP A 400 4.82 -22.90 -6.95
C ASP A 400 6.35 -22.94 -7.10
N VAL A 401 6.85 -23.10 -8.34
CA VAL A 401 8.30 -23.09 -8.62
C VAL A 401 8.87 -21.71 -8.32
N ILE A 402 8.21 -20.64 -8.75
CA ILE A 402 8.68 -19.27 -8.47
C ILE A 402 8.67 -19.01 -6.98
N ARG A 403 7.59 -19.37 -6.26
CA ARG A 403 7.48 -19.23 -4.80
C ARG A 403 8.59 -20.00 -4.06
N GLU A 404 8.94 -21.19 -4.52
CA GLU A 404 10.03 -21.97 -3.96
C GLU A 404 11.38 -21.22 -4.07
N HIS A 405 11.67 -20.64 -5.24
CA HIS A 405 12.89 -19.85 -5.43
C HIS A 405 12.88 -18.57 -4.61
N GLN A 406 11.75 -17.85 -4.53
CA GLN A 406 11.61 -16.69 -3.64
C GLN A 406 11.85 -17.07 -2.19
N LYS A 407 11.30 -18.19 -1.74
CA LYS A 407 11.51 -18.69 -0.38
C LYS A 407 12.98 -19.03 -0.10
N LYS A 408 13.66 -19.72 -1.03
CA LYS A 408 15.11 -20.00 -0.91
C LYS A 408 15.93 -18.72 -0.76
N LEU A 409 15.62 -17.70 -1.56
CA LEU A 409 16.26 -16.39 -1.47
C LEU A 409 16.03 -15.74 -0.09
N LEU A 410 14.79 -15.65 0.36
CA LEU A 410 14.44 -15.02 1.64
C LEU A 410 15.03 -15.74 2.85
N GLU A 411 15.18 -17.06 2.76
CA GLU A 411 15.83 -17.90 3.77
C GLU A 411 17.37 -17.98 3.63
N ARG A 412 17.96 -17.30 2.64
CA ARG A 412 19.38 -17.32 2.30
C ARG A 412 19.91 -18.74 2.05
N ARG A 413 19.14 -19.57 1.35
CA ARG A 413 19.46 -20.97 1.01
C ARG A 413 19.71 -21.12 -0.50
N LEU A 414 20.45 -20.20 -1.10
CA LEU A 414 20.76 -20.16 -2.54
C LEU A 414 21.77 -21.23 -2.95
#